data_9e5f7f694fa8d75b8379d1c5b3f57437
#
_entry.id   9e5f7f694fa8d75b8379d1c5b3f57437
#
_cell.length_a   1.000
_cell.length_b   1.000
_cell.length_c   1.000
_cell.angle_alpha   90.00
_cell.angle_beta   90.00
_cell.angle_gamma   90.00
#
_symmetry.space_group_name_H-M   'P 1'
#
loop_
_entity.id
_entity.type
_entity.pdbx_description
1 polymer ?
#
loop_
_entity_poly.entity_id
_entity_poly.type
_entity_poly.pdbx_seq_one_letter_code
_entity_poly.pdbx_strand_id
1 'polypeptide(L)'
;MNRSTWLHWGLSLAAALSSPLLPAAPPPVKAVILATTTSTQDSGLLDELIPLFEKQTGFVVKTIAVGSGQAIAMGKRGEADVLLVHSPDAELTLVTEGAGINRRIVMHNDFVLVGPPQDPAGIARHTAQGSFERIAASKATFLSRGDNSGTHAQEKKLWKAATISPEGLPWYQQTGLGMGQTLAIAAEKKAYTLSDRGTYLALRKKLGLAILHEGDPSLMNIYHVIELNPARFPKVNVAGGRAFADFLVSKAVQQRIKEFGIATYGSPLFFPDAGVPEADAGRR
;
A
#
# COMPACT_ATOMS: atom_id res chain seq x y z
N MET A 1 -84.31 59.46 25.40
CA MET A 1 -83.24 58.88 26.22
C MET A 1 -83.24 57.38 25.95
N ASN A 2 -82.29 56.85 25.10
CA ASN A 2 -82.03 55.43 25.06
C ASN A 2 -80.64 55.25 24.35
N ARG A 3 -79.68 54.76 25.07
CA ARG A 3 -78.33 54.49 24.62
C ARG A 3 -78.25 53.05 24.07
N SER A 4 -77.91 52.91 22.82
CA SER A 4 -77.63 51.60 22.19
C SER A 4 -76.12 51.35 22.20
N THR A 5 -75.69 50.31 22.93
CA THR A 5 -74.34 49.81 22.99
C THR A 5 -74.10 48.81 21.87
N TRP A 6 -73.15 49.04 20.97
CA TRP A 6 -72.77 48.11 19.97
C TRP A 6 -71.53 47.33 20.50
N LEU A 7 -71.66 46.00 20.64
CA LEU A 7 -70.59 45.06 20.91
C LEU A 7 -69.84 44.71 19.56
N HIS A 8 -68.62 45.07 19.46
CA HIS A 8 -67.77 44.59 18.35
C HIS A 8 -67.11 43.30 18.78
N TRP A 9 -67.39 42.22 18.08
CA TRP A 9 -66.62 40.94 18.14
C TRP A 9 -65.46 41.01 17.19
N GLY A 10 -64.26 41.11 17.72
CA GLY A 10 -63.03 40.98 16.95
C GLY A 10 -62.65 39.51 16.75
N LEU A 11 -62.77 39.01 15.56
CA LEU A 11 -62.23 37.69 15.18
C LEU A 11 -60.66 37.84 15.00
N SER A 12 -59.89 37.26 15.93
CA SER A 12 -58.46 37.14 15.80
C SER A 12 -58.16 35.88 15.00
N LEU A 13 -57.71 36.04 13.75
CA LEU A 13 -57.22 34.96 12.88
C LEU A 13 -55.74 34.67 13.27
N ALA A 14 -55.50 33.59 14.01
CA ALA A 14 -54.14 33.12 14.28
C ALA A 14 -53.64 32.34 13.05
N ALA A 15 -52.78 32.98 12.23
CA ALA A 15 -52.07 32.31 11.14
C ALA A 15 -50.95 31.45 11.73
N ALA A 16 -51.13 30.13 11.72
CA ALA A 16 -50.09 29.18 12.05
C ALA A 16 -49.03 29.14 10.91
N LEU A 17 -47.86 29.78 11.15
CA LEU A 17 -46.70 29.69 10.30
C LEU A 17 -46.08 28.30 10.44
N SER A 18 -46.44 27.36 9.57
CA SER A 18 -45.75 26.10 9.41
C SER A 18 -44.41 26.34 8.72
N SER A 19 -43.34 26.41 9.49
CA SER A 19 -41.98 26.44 8.94
C SER A 19 -41.67 25.10 8.25
N PRO A 20 -41.20 25.09 6.97
CA PRO A 20 -40.81 23.87 6.35
C PRO A 20 -39.57 23.32 7.07
N LEU A 21 -39.63 22.06 7.53
CA LEU A 21 -38.49 21.30 8.01
C LEU A 21 -37.57 21.09 6.80
N LEU A 22 -36.45 21.84 6.74
CA LEU A 22 -35.37 21.56 5.81
C LEU A 22 -34.79 20.17 6.12
N PRO A 23 -34.62 19.29 5.10
CA PRO A 23 -34.00 18.01 5.33
C PRO A 23 -32.59 18.23 5.94
N ALA A 24 -32.27 17.50 7.02
CA ALA A 24 -30.99 17.56 7.66
C ALA A 24 -29.90 17.24 6.62
N ALA A 25 -28.87 18.07 6.53
CA ALA A 25 -27.72 17.79 5.67
C ALA A 25 -27.17 16.40 6.01
N PRO A 26 -26.82 15.56 5.02
CA PRO A 26 -26.22 14.27 5.29
C PRO A 26 -24.98 14.47 6.18
N PRO A 27 -24.73 13.57 7.13
CA PRO A 27 -23.58 13.69 8.02
C PRO A 27 -22.30 13.77 7.18
N PRO A 28 -21.31 14.56 7.59
CA PRO A 28 -20.08 14.71 6.83
C PRO A 28 -19.42 13.34 6.65
N VAL A 29 -19.09 13.02 5.39
CA VAL A 29 -18.40 11.78 5.05
C VAL A 29 -17.05 11.78 5.75
N LYS A 30 -16.82 10.82 6.64
CA LYS A 30 -15.57 10.70 7.39
C LYS A 30 -14.51 10.08 6.49
N ALA A 31 -13.66 10.90 5.88
CA ALA A 31 -12.57 10.42 5.04
C ALA A 31 -11.42 9.86 5.89
N VAL A 32 -10.79 8.79 5.40
CA VAL A 32 -9.54 8.21 5.91
C VAL A 32 -8.48 8.33 4.84
N ILE A 33 -7.38 9.01 5.13
CA ILE A 33 -6.24 9.13 4.21
C ILE A 33 -5.32 7.94 4.44
N LEU A 34 -5.29 7.03 3.47
CA LEU A 34 -4.38 5.89 3.42
C LEU A 34 -3.16 6.25 2.57
N ALA A 35 -1.97 6.34 3.18
CA ALA A 35 -0.73 6.38 2.42
C ALA A 35 -0.18 4.95 2.24
N THR A 36 0.07 4.56 1.00
CA THR A 36 0.52 3.21 0.65
C THR A 36 1.50 3.24 -0.52
N THR A 37 1.83 2.06 -1.06
CA THR A 37 2.80 1.96 -2.16
C THR A 37 2.13 1.74 -3.51
N THR A 38 2.79 2.21 -4.58
CA THR A 38 2.34 1.96 -5.96
C THR A 38 2.22 0.47 -6.24
N SER A 39 3.15 -0.36 -5.74
CA SER A 39 3.09 -1.81 -5.91
C SER A 39 1.87 -2.44 -5.21
N THR A 40 1.48 -1.93 -4.03
CA THR A 40 0.26 -2.39 -3.35
C THR A 40 -0.99 -2.02 -4.17
N GLN A 41 -1.04 -0.81 -4.71
CA GLN A 41 -2.13 -0.37 -5.58
C GLN A 41 -2.17 -1.18 -6.89
N ASP A 42 -1.02 -1.33 -7.55
CA ASP A 42 -0.90 -2.02 -8.85
C ASP A 42 -1.24 -3.52 -8.76
N SER A 43 -1.15 -4.13 -7.56
CA SER A 43 -1.57 -5.52 -7.35
C SER A 43 -3.08 -5.72 -7.47
N GLY A 44 -3.89 -4.67 -7.29
CA GLY A 44 -5.35 -4.72 -7.29
C GLY A 44 -5.97 -5.15 -5.94
N LEU A 45 -5.17 -5.46 -4.91
CA LEU A 45 -5.70 -5.91 -3.61
C LEU A 45 -6.59 -4.83 -2.95
N LEU A 46 -6.18 -3.57 -3.03
CA LEU A 46 -6.94 -2.47 -2.44
C LEU A 46 -8.28 -2.23 -3.14
N ASP A 47 -8.39 -2.56 -4.42
CA ASP A 47 -9.65 -2.44 -5.19
C ASP A 47 -10.71 -3.43 -4.69
N GLU A 48 -10.31 -4.54 -4.07
CA GLU A 48 -11.21 -5.46 -3.39
C GLU A 48 -11.49 -5.06 -1.93
N LEU A 49 -10.45 -4.64 -1.19
CA LEU A 49 -10.57 -4.44 0.26
C LEU A 49 -11.24 -3.11 0.63
N ILE A 50 -10.94 -2.02 -0.09
CA ILE A 50 -11.47 -0.69 0.24
C ILE A 50 -13.00 -0.65 0.17
N PRO A 51 -13.68 -1.15 -0.89
CA PRO A 51 -15.14 -1.14 -0.93
C PRO A 51 -15.79 -1.93 0.21
N LEU A 52 -15.14 -3.01 0.67
CA LEU A 52 -15.62 -3.78 1.83
C LEU A 52 -15.51 -2.97 3.12
N PHE A 53 -14.40 -2.29 3.33
CA PHE A 53 -14.19 -1.41 4.48
C PHE A 53 -15.20 -0.27 4.51
N GLU A 54 -15.37 0.42 3.39
CA GLU A 54 -16.30 1.55 3.26
C GLU A 54 -17.75 1.13 3.54
N LYS A 55 -18.16 -0.02 2.99
CA LYS A 55 -19.48 -0.60 3.24
C LYS A 55 -19.72 -0.95 4.71
N GLN A 56 -18.69 -1.48 5.39
CA GLN A 56 -18.81 -1.92 6.79
C GLN A 56 -18.81 -0.76 7.78
N THR A 57 -18.08 0.31 7.48
CA THR A 57 -17.77 1.35 8.46
C THR A 57 -18.42 2.70 8.17
N GLY A 58 -18.80 2.94 6.91
CA GLY A 58 -19.27 4.25 6.45
C GLY A 58 -18.16 5.29 6.32
N PHE A 59 -16.89 4.93 6.53
CA PHE A 59 -15.74 5.77 6.15
C PHE A 59 -15.54 5.71 4.64
N VAL A 60 -14.89 6.73 4.06
CA VAL A 60 -14.42 6.75 2.68
C VAL A 60 -12.91 6.83 2.67
N VAL A 61 -12.24 5.90 1.98
CA VAL A 61 -10.79 5.85 1.92
C VAL A 61 -10.26 6.69 0.76
N LYS A 62 -9.35 7.61 1.07
CA LYS A 62 -8.58 8.36 0.09
C LYS A 62 -7.17 7.77 0.03
N THR A 63 -6.93 6.94 -0.98
CA THR A 63 -5.63 6.29 -1.17
C THR A 63 -4.64 7.24 -1.84
N ILE A 64 -3.44 7.33 -1.28
CA ILE A 64 -2.28 8.01 -1.87
C ILE A 64 -1.19 6.94 -2.05
N ALA A 65 -1.06 6.47 -3.29
CA ALA A 65 -0.10 5.44 -3.67
C ALA A 65 1.18 6.07 -4.22
N VAL A 66 2.27 5.91 -3.47
CA VAL A 66 3.60 6.47 -3.78
C VAL A 66 4.70 5.45 -3.44
N GLY A 67 5.98 5.78 -3.53
CA GLY A 67 7.04 4.91 -3.00
C GLY A 67 7.00 4.83 -1.47
N SER A 68 7.43 3.69 -0.86
CA SER A 68 7.41 3.51 0.61
C SER A 68 8.09 4.65 1.36
N GLY A 69 9.22 5.15 0.86
CA GLY A 69 9.92 6.29 1.45
C GLY A 69 9.07 7.57 1.47
N GLN A 70 8.31 7.82 0.40
CA GLN A 70 7.40 8.96 0.32
C GLN A 70 6.18 8.78 1.24
N ALA A 71 5.59 7.56 1.27
CA ALA A 71 4.48 7.25 2.18
C ALA A 71 4.89 7.45 3.66
N ILE A 72 6.08 6.98 4.04
CA ILE A 72 6.64 7.19 5.38
C ILE A 72 6.92 8.67 5.64
N ALA A 73 7.43 9.42 4.66
CA ALA A 73 7.65 10.87 4.79
C ALA A 73 6.31 11.62 5.00
N MET A 74 5.23 11.21 4.33
CA MET A 74 3.87 11.72 4.61
C MET A 74 3.46 11.43 6.06
N GLY A 75 3.70 10.20 6.55
CA GLY A 75 3.46 9.82 7.94
C GLY A 75 4.23 10.72 8.93
N LYS A 76 5.51 10.99 8.68
CA LYS A 76 6.34 11.88 9.50
C LYS A 76 5.82 13.32 9.57
N ARG A 77 5.07 13.78 8.55
CA ARG A 77 4.46 15.12 8.50
C ARG A 77 2.99 15.15 8.94
N GLY A 78 2.38 13.99 9.27
CA GLY A 78 0.97 13.92 9.65
C GLY A 78 0.00 14.14 8.49
N GLU A 79 0.40 13.79 7.26
CA GLU A 79 -0.37 13.98 6.02
C GLU A 79 -1.19 12.73 5.64
N ALA A 80 -1.24 11.74 6.51
CA ALA A 80 -2.08 10.55 6.40
C ALA A 80 -2.74 10.25 7.74
N ASP A 81 -3.68 9.32 7.76
CA ASP A 81 -4.29 8.81 8.99
C ASP A 81 -3.73 7.42 9.32
N VAL A 82 -3.40 6.66 8.28
CA VAL A 82 -2.89 5.29 8.36
C VAL A 82 -1.96 5.01 7.19
N LEU A 83 -0.96 4.18 7.43
CA LEU A 83 -0.01 3.71 6.41
C LEU A 83 -0.17 2.21 6.20
N LEU A 84 -0.04 1.75 4.95
CA LEU A 84 0.15 0.34 4.60
C LEU A 84 1.40 0.25 3.73
N VAL A 85 2.51 -0.18 4.32
CA VAL A 85 3.86 -0.09 3.74
C VAL A 85 4.68 -1.36 4.02
N HIS A 86 5.84 -1.50 3.36
CA HIS A 86 6.69 -2.68 3.43
C HIS A 86 8.18 -2.33 3.43
N SER A 87 8.59 -1.46 4.35
CA SER A 87 9.99 -1.04 4.56
C SER A 87 10.31 -1.06 6.05
N PRO A 88 10.50 -2.26 6.66
CA PRO A 88 10.57 -2.44 8.12
C PRO A 88 11.51 -1.46 8.84
N ASP A 89 12.72 -1.21 8.33
CA ASP A 89 13.69 -0.32 8.98
C ASP A 89 13.18 1.13 9.05
N ALA A 90 12.57 1.63 7.96
CA ALA A 90 12.02 2.97 7.92
C ALA A 90 10.71 3.10 8.75
N GLU A 91 9.93 2.02 8.82
CA GLU A 91 8.72 1.93 9.65
C GLU A 91 9.08 1.96 11.15
N LEU A 92 10.10 1.20 11.57
CA LEU A 92 10.60 1.21 12.95
C LEU A 92 11.12 2.60 13.32
N THR A 93 11.80 3.28 12.40
CA THR A 93 12.22 4.67 12.59
C THR A 93 11.02 5.59 12.81
N LEU A 94 9.96 5.47 12.00
CA LEU A 94 8.72 6.26 12.15
C LEU A 94 8.09 6.08 13.54
N VAL A 95 8.07 4.83 14.04
CA VAL A 95 7.51 4.50 15.36
C VAL A 95 8.41 5.03 16.50
N THR A 96 9.72 4.82 16.41
CA THR A 96 10.68 5.31 17.46
C THR A 96 10.73 6.83 17.54
N GLU A 97 10.52 7.53 16.42
CA GLU A 97 10.38 9.00 16.40
C GLU A 97 9.01 9.46 16.95
N GLY A 98 8.12 8.55 17.30
CA GLY A 98 6.80 8.84 17.86
C GLY A 98 5.78 9.39 16.85
N ALA A 99 6.06 9.29 15.55
CA ALA A 99 5.12 9.71 14.51
C ALA A 99 4.08 8.61 14.18
N GLY A 100 4.46 7.35 14.24
CA GLY A 100 3.60 6.18 14.09
C GLY A 100 3.36 5.46 15.40
N ILE A 101 2.21 4.79 15.52
CA ILE A 101 1.84 3.92 16.65
C ILE A 101 1.19 2.64 16.11
N ASN A 102 1.06 1.62 16.96
CA ASN A 102 0.32 0.39 16.67
C ASN A 102 0.74 -0.26 15.33
N ARG A 103 2.06 -0.32 15.05
CA ARG A 103 2.58 -1.04 13.90
C ARG A 103 2.24 -2.53 14.02
N ARG A 104 1.52 -3.08 13.04
CA ARG A 104 1.04 -4.47 13.01
C ARG A 104 1.33 -5.11 11.69
N ILE A 105 1.77 -6.38 11.69
CA ILE A 105 1.91 -7.19 10.48
C ILE A 105 0.51 -7.45 9.89
N VAL A 106 0.41 -7.35 8.58
CA VAL A 106 -0.81 -7.64 7.82
C VAL A 106 -0.63 -8.90 6.97
N MET A 107 0.41 -8.92 6.17
CA MET A 107 0.64 -9.95 5.16
C MET A 107 2.09 -9.91 4.68
N HIS A 108 2.50 -10.93 3.93
CA HIS A 108 3.72 -10.88 3.13
C HIS A 108 3.46 -11.31 1.69
N ASN A 109 4.35 -10.93 0.81
CA ASN A 109 4.70 -11.62 -0.40
C ASN A 109 6.22 -11.72 -0.47
N ASP A 110 6.78 -12.17 -1.58
CA ASP A 110 8.21 -12.13 -1.79
C ASP A 110 8.57 -11.19 -2.95
N PHE A 111 9.82 -10.80 -2.95
CA PHE A 111 10.44 -10.25 -4.14
C PHE A 111 10.89 -11.39 -5.05
N VAL A 112 10.89 -11.12 -6.34
CA VAL A 112 11.37 -12.02 -7.38
C VAL A 112 12.35 -11.29 -8.28
N LEU A 113 13.43 -11.96 -8.68
CA LEU A 113 14.28 -11.48 -9.75
C LEU A 113 13.71 -11.93 -11.07
N VAL A 114 13.34 -10.98 -11.89
CA VAL A 114 12.79 -11.23 -13.23
C VAL A 114 13.76 -10.75 -14.31
N GLY A 115 13.69 -11.39 -15.46
CA GLY A 115 14.53 -11.05 -16.60
C GLY A 115 14.11 -11.77 -17.87
N PRO A 116 14.89 -11.64 -18.96
CA PRO A 116 14.62 -12.34 -20.20
C PRO A 116 14.65 -13.86 -19.99
N PRO A 117 13.70 -14.64 -20.57
CA PRO A 117 13.61 -16.09 -20.35
C PRO A 117 14.87 -16.87 -20.74
N GLN A 118 15.71 -16.32 -21.61
CA GLN A 118 16.99 -16.90 -22.04
C GLN A 118 18.08 -16.82 -20.97
N ASP A 119 17.89 -16.00 -19.95
CA ASP A 119 18.80 -15.79 -18.82
C ASP A 119 20.28 -15.64 -19.21
N PRO A 120 20.65 -14.63 -20.00
CA PRO A 120 22.02 -14.48 -20.50
C PRO A 120 23.06 -14.31 -19.39
N ALA A 121 22.69 -13.79 -18.21
CA ALA A 121 23.59 -13.73 -17.05
C ALA A 121 23.65 -15.04 -16.25
N GLY A 122 22.74 -15.99 -16.51
CA GLY A 122 22.71 -17.31 -15.88
C GLY A 122 22.41 -17.27 -14.39
N ILE A 123 21.40 -16.48 -13.96
CA ILE A 123 21.08 -16.28 -12.53
C ILE A 123 20.19 -17.35 -11.93
N ALA A 124 19.46 -18.13 -12.74
CA ALA A 124 18.37 -19.01 -12.32
C ALA A 124 18.74 -20.10 -11.31
N ARG A 125 20.02 -20.37 -11.08
CA ARG A 125 20.50 -21.46 -10.17
C ARG A 125 21.35 -20.93 -9.02
N HIS A 126 21.30 -19.64 -8.74
CA HIS A 126 22.09 -19.00 -7.71
C HIS A 126 21.21 -18.51 -6.55
N THR A 127 21.82 -18.20 -5.40
CA THR A 127 21.17 -17.44 -4.33
C THR A 127 20.80 -16.03 -4.81
N ALA A 128 19.98 -15.30 -4.08
CA ALA A 128 19.69 -13.91 -4.42
C ALA A 128 20.98 -13.10 -4.56
N GLN A 129 21.89 -13.19 -3.58
CA GLN A 129 23.21 -12.55 -3.64
C GLN A 129 24.00 -12.96 -4.89
N GLY A 130 24.15 -14.27 -5.14
CA GLY A 130 24.88 -14.78 -6.30
C GLY A 130 24.28 -14.35 -7.64
N SER A 131 22.96 -14.15 -7.70
CA SER A 131 22.28 -13.60 -8.88
C SER A 131 22.71 -12.17 -9.18
N PHE A 132 22.82 -11.32 -8.14
CA PHE A 132 23.32 -9.96 -8.28
C PHE A 132 24.79 -9.93 -8.69
N GLU A 133 25.64 -10.80 -8.13
CA GLU A 133 27.04 -10.96 -8.52
C GLU A 133 27.19 -11.33 -10.00
N ARG A 134 26.37 -12.25 -10.51
CA ARG A 134 26.37 -12.67 -11.91
C ARG A 134 25.91 -11.59 -12.87
N ILE A 135 24.85 -10.84 -12.52
CA ILE A 135 24.39 -9.69 -13.31
C ILE A 135 25.51 -8.68 -13.46
N ALA A 136 26.21 -8.35 -12.37
CA ALA A 136 27.33 -7.41 -12.40
C ALA A 136 28.52 -7.94 -13.22
N ALA A 137 28.90 -9.21 -13.02
CA ALA A 137 30.01 -9.83 -13.73
C ALA A 137 29.78 -9.89 -15.24
N SER A 138 28.56 -10.20 -15.67
CA SER A 138 28.17 -10.21 -17.09
C SER A 138 27.89 -8.82 -17.67
N LYS A 139 27.80 -7.79 -16.82
CA LYS A 139 27.37 -6.43 -17.19
C LYS A 139 26.00 -6.42 -17.88
N ALA A 140 25.13 -7.39 -17.52
CA ALA A 140 23.79 -7.46 -18.06
C ALA A 140 22.97 -6.27 -17.56
N THR A 141 22.14 -5.69 -18.42
CA THR A 141 21.33 -4.53 -18.05
C THR A 141 20.42 -4.86 -16.87
N PHE A 142 20.54 -4.08 -15.80
CA PHE A 142 19.67 -4.14 -14.63
C PHE A 142 18.92 -2.82 -14.49
N LEU A 143 17.60 -2.90 -14.32
CA LEU A 143 16.75 -1.76 -14.06
C LEU A 143 16.38 -1.68 -12.59
N SER A 144 16.83 -0.62 -11.97
CA SER A 144 16.42 -0.22 -10.61
C SER A 144 15.20 0.70 -10.67
N ARG A 145 14.38 0.63 -9.66
CA ARG A 145 13.34 1.67 -9.49
C ARG A 145 13.92 3.04 -9.24
N GLY A 146 14.97 3.17 -8.44
CA GLY A 146 15.64 4.45 -8.18
C GLY A 146 14.79 5.52 -7.48
N ASP A 147 13.63 5.13 -6.88
CA ASP A 147 12.57 6.03 -6.40
C ASP A 147 12.42 6.03 -4.87
N ASN A 148 13.36 5.46 -4.12
CA ASN A 148 13.31 5.26 -2.68
C ASN A 148 12.10 4.43 -2.19
N SER A 149 11.52 3.59 -3.05
CA SER A 149 10.50 2.61 -2.67
C SER A 149 11.05 1.48 -1.82
N GLY A 150 10.16 0.65 -1.25
CA GLY A 150 10.54 -0.57 -0.55
C GLY A 150 11.31 -1.55 -1.43
N THR A 151 10.91 -1.69 -2.70
CA THR A 151 11.65 -2.51 -3.68
C THR A 151 13.06 -1.96 -3.92
N HIS A 152 13.22 -0.63 -4.07
CA HIS A 152 14.52 0.00 -4.22
C HIS A 152 15.38 -0.15 -2.95
N ALA A 153 14.78 -0.03 -1.77
CA ALA A 153 15.50 -0.28 -0.50
C ALA A 153 15.98 -1.73 -0.40
N GLN A 154 15.14 -2.71 -0.78
CA GLN A 154 15.49 -4.12 -0.81
C GLN A 154 16.59 -4.42 -1.84
N GLU A 155 16.48 -3.87 -3.03
CA GLU A 155 17.50 -3.98 -4.07
C GLU A 155 18.88 -3.50 -3.57
N LYS A 156 18.94 -2.32 -2.92
CA LYS A 156 20.18 -1.80 -2.33
C LYS A 156 20.77 -2.73 -1.26
N LYS A 157 19.92 -3.39 -0.45
CA LYS A 157 20.38 -4.40 0.51
C LYS A 157 21.03 -5.59 -0.20
N LEU A 158 20.46 -6.06 -1.31
CA LEU A 158 21.00 -7.17 -2.09
C LEU A 158 22.31 -6.81 -2.78
N TRP A 159 22.43 -5.62 -3.40
CA TRP A 159 23.70 -5.12 -3.93
C TRP A 159 24.78 -5.00 -2.86
N LYS A 160 24.42 -4.50 -1.68
CA LYS A 160 25.34 -4.42 -0.53
C LYS A 160 25.78 -5.80 -0.06
N ALA A 161 24.88 -6.78 0.00
CA ALA A 161 25.21 -8.17 0.35
C ALA A 161 26.17 -8.78 -0.67
N ALA A 162 26.02 -8.45 -1.95
CA ALA A 162 26.95 -8.83 -3.03
C ALA A 162 28.27 -8.03 -3.02
N THR A 163 28.44 -7.06 -2.12
CA THR A 163 29.59 -6.16 -2.03
C THR A 163 29.83 -5.37 -3.34
N ILE A 164 28.76 -4.96 -4.00
CA ILE A 164 28.77 -4.24 -5.28
C ILE A 164 28.07 -2.90 -5.10
N SER A 165 28.68 -1.84 -5.66
CA SER A 165 28.09 -0.50 -5.80
C SER A 165 27.82 -0.24 -7.27
N PRO A 166 26.58 -0.46 -7.77
CA PRO A 166 26.28 -0.43 -9.20
C PRO A 166 26.02 0.98 -9.74
N GLU A 167 25.79 1.97 -8.85
CA GLU A 167 25.43 3.32 -9.23
C GLU A 167 26.47 3.95 -10.15
N GLY A 168 26.01 4.55 -11.25
CA GLY A 168 26.86 5.18 -12.27
C GLY A 168 27.46 4.22 -13.29
N LEU A 169 27.26 2.91 -13.15
CA LEU A 169 27.71 1.94 -14.14
C LEU A 169 26.72 1.86 -15.33
N PRO A 170 27.22 1.73 -16.59
CA PRO A 170 26.36 1.79 -17.79
C PRO A 170 25.25 0.72 -17.84
N TRP A 171 25.48 -0.45 -17.23
CA TRP A 171 24.53 -1.56 -17.19
C TRP A 171 23.47 -1.42 -16.07
N TYR A 172 23.67 -0.50 -15.13
CA TYR A 172 22.72 -0.21 -14.05
C TYR A 172 21.96 1.08 -14.36
N GLN A 173 20.66 0.99 -14.58
CA GLN A 173 19.84 2.11 -14.98
C GLN A 173 18.69 2.31 -13.99
N GLN A 174 18.51 3.53 -13.54
CA GLN A 174 17.42 3.90 -12.64
C GLN A 174 16.25 4.48 -13.46
N THR A 175 15.04 3.97 -13.22
CA THR A 175 13.84 4.44 -13.93
C THR A 175 13.19 5.65 -13.27
N GLY A 176 13.29 5.79 -11.94
CA GLY A 176 12.56 6.80 -11.17
C GLY A 176 11.04 6.55 -11.11
N LEU A 177 10.57 5.36 -11.51
CA LEU A 177 9.16 5.06 -11.75
C LEU A 177 8.61 3.97 -10.82
N GLY A 178 7.28 3.81 -10.81
CA GLY A 178 6.58 2.73 -10.11
C GLY A 178 6.92 1.34 -10.65
N MET A 179 6.59 0.27 -9.89
CA MET A 179 7.00 -1.09 -10.23
C MET A 179 6.45 -1.57 -11.57
N GLY A 180 5.17 -1.31 -11.85
CA GLY A 180 4.56 -1.73 -13.12
C GLY A 180 5.23 -1.09 -14.34
N GLN A 181 5.58 0.20 -14.27
CA GLN A 181 6.28 0.90 -15.34
C GLN A 181 7.73 0.40 -15.47
N THR A 182 8.42 0.15 -14.35
CA THR A 182 9.78 -0.41 -14.37
C THR A 182 9.80 -1.79 -15.03
N LEU A 183 8.81 -2.65 -14.72
CA LEU A 183 8.66 -3.95 -15.38
C LEU A 183 8.42 -3.83 -16.89
N ALA A 184 7.61 -2.88 -17.33
CA ALA A 184 7.36 -2.65 -18.75
C ALA A 184 8.65 -2.25 -19.49
N ILE A 185 9.44 -1.34 -18.90
CA ILE A 185 10.73 -0.94 -19.46
C ILE A 185 11.74 -2.11 -19.43
N ALA A 186 11.73 -2.93 -18.35
CA ALA A 186 12.59 -4.11 -18.28
C ALA A 186 12.27 -5.12 -19.39
N ALA A 187 10.99 -5.32 -19.68
CA ALA A 187 10.53 -6.17 -20.78
C ALA A 187 11.05 -5.68 -22.14
N GLU A 188 10.89 -4.39 -22.42
CA GLU A 188 11.32 -3.75 -23.66
C GLU A 188 12.85 -3.87 -23.85
N LYS A 189 13.61 -3.60 -22.78
CA LYS A 189 15.09 -3.65 -22.82
C LYS A 189 15.67 -5.05 -22.63
N LYS A 190 14.85 -6.08 -22.41
CA LYS A 190 15.28 -7.43 -22.03
C LYS A 190 16.24 -7.39 -20.83
N ALA A 191 15.92 -6.57 -19.85
CA ALA A 191 16.75 -6.31 -18.68
C ALA A 191 16.30 -7.15 -17.47
N TYR A 192 17.20 -7.28 -16.50
CA TYR A 192 16.88 -7.82 -15.19
C TYR A 192 16.31 -6.73 -14.29
N THR A 193 15.41 -7.09 -13.37
CA THR A 193 14.91 -6.19 -12.33
C THR A 193 14.40 -6.99 -11.12
N LEU A 194 14.41 -6.35 -9.96
CA LEU A 194 13.74 -6.85 -8.78
C LEU A 194 12.29 -6.36 -8.76
N SER A 195 11.34 -7.26 -8.53
CA SER A 195 9.92 -6.90 -8.40
C SER A 195 9.30 -7.62 -7.20
N ASP A 196 8.29 -7.01 -6.56
CA ASP A 196 7.38 -7.81 -5.76
C ASP A 196 6.59 -8.78 -6.66
N ARG A 197 6.32 -9.98 -6.14
CA ARG A 197 5.64 -11.05 -6.89
C ARG A 197 4.24 -10.61 -7.34
N GLY A 198 3.51 -9.87 -6.49
CA GLY A 198 2.14 -9.44 -6.77
C GLY A 198 2.07 -8.62 -8.05
N THR A 199 2.86 -7.55 -8.15
CA THR A 199 2.89 -6.69 -9.35
C THR A 199 3.36 -7.45 -10.58
N TYR A 200 4.40 -8.30 -10.45
CA TYR A 200 4.84 -9.11 -11.60
C TYR A 200 3.73 -10.04 -12.09
N LEU A 201 3.06 -10.80 -11.21
CA LEU A 201 2.01 -11.74 -11.62
C LEU A 201 0.81 -11.03 -12.24
N ALA A 202 0.44 -9.85 -11.73
CA ALA A 202 -0.63 -9.04 -12.32
C ALA A 202 -0.33 -8.63 -13.77
N LEU A 203 0.93 -8.43 -14.11
CA LEU A 203 1.36 -7.93 -15.41
C LEU A 203 2.00 -8.97 -16.32
N ARG A 204 2.40 -10.17 -15.81
CA ARG A 204 3.26 -11.15 -16.49
C ARG A 204 2.86 -11.50 -17.92
N LYS A 205 1.54 -11.59 -18.19
CA LYS A 205 1.03 -11.96 -19.53
C LYS A 205 1.41 -10.95 -20.62
N LYS A 206 1.78 -9.72 -20.22
CA LYS A 206 2.12 -8.62 -21.16
C LYS A 206 3.61 -8.35 -21.22
N LEU A 207 4.40 -8.92 -20.30
CA LEU A 207 5.81 -8.53 -20.12
C LEU A 207 6.79 -9.37 -20.92
N GLY A 208 6.52 -10.66 -21.16
CA GLY A 208 7.50 -11.56 -21.78
C GLY A 208 8.78 -11.77 -20.95
N LEU A 209 8.74 -11.41 -19.65
CA LEU A 209 9.77 -11.68 -18.67
C LEU A 209 9.45 -12.96 -17.89
N ALA A 210 10.48 -13.66 -17.42
CA ALA A 210 10.37 -14.84 -16.56
C ALA A 210 10.84 -14.53 -15.13
N ILE A 211 10.29 -15.23 -14.14
CA ILE A 211 10.93 -15.32 -12.82
C ILE A 211 12.14 -16.21 -13.00
N LEU A 212 13.31 -15.68 -12.68
CA LEU A 212 14.58 -16.37 -12.79
C LEU A 212 15.16 -16.76 -11.43
N HIS A 213 14.77 -16.04 -10.35
CA HIS A 213 15.12 -16.40 -8.99
C HIS A 213 14.00 -16.01 -8.02
N GLU A 214 13.65 -16.90 -7.09
CA GLU A 214 12.60 -16.77 -6.09
C GLU A 214 12.87 -17.65 -4.87
N GLY A 215 12.06 -17.49 -3.80
CA GLY A 215 12.07 -18.37 -2.63
C GLY A 215 13.28 -18.20 -1.69
N ASP A 216 14.12 -17.19 -1.89
CA ASP A 216 15.23 -16.88 -1.00
C ASP A 216 14.73 -16.12 0.23
N PRO A 217 15.14 -16.48 1.47
CA PRO A 217 14.73 -15.77 2.69
C PRO A 217 15.02 -14.27 2.66
N SER A 218 16.08 -13.84 1.96
CA SER A 218 16.41 -12.43 1.79
C SER A 218 15.43 -11.66 0.87
N LEU A 219 14.53 -12.37 0.19
CA LEU A 219 13.53 -11.79 -0.72
C LEU A 219 12.15 -11.59 -0.07
N MET A 220 12.00 -11.83 1.23
CA MET A 220 10.72 -11.65 1.92
C MET A 220 10.31 -10.17 1.94
N ASN A 221 9.04 -9.94 1.64
CA ASN A 221 8.43 -8.61 1.57
C ASN A 221 7.23 -8.53 2.51
N ILE A 222 7.44 -7.98 3.71
CA ILE A 222 6.47 -7.97 4.80
C ILE A 222 5.77 -6.61 4.86
N TYR A 223 4.45 -6.64 4.88
CA TYR A 223 3.57 -5.46 4.90
C TYR A 223 3.06 -5.18 6.30
N HIS A 224 3.18 -3.93 6.72
CA HIS A 224 2.66 -3.47 7.99
C HIS A 224 1.64 -2.35 7.81
N VAL A 225 0.62 -2.37 8.67
CA VAL A 225 -0.25 -1.22 8.90
C VAL A 225 0.23 -0.44 10.11
N ILE A 226 0.27 0.89 9.99
CA ILE A 226 0.77 1.80 11.04
C ILE A 226 -0.23 2.95 11.17
N GLU A 227 -0.76 3.16 12.38
CA GLU A 227 -1.62 4.31 12.69
C GLU A 227 -0.74 5.54 12.97
N LEU A 228 -1.17 6.73 12.58
CA LEU A 228 -0.45 7.94 12.96
C LEU A 228 -0.78 8.35 14.40
N ASN A 229 0.22 8.91 15.08
CA ASN A 229 0.13 9.26 16.49
C ASN A 229 -0.66 10.57 16.70
N PRO A 230 -1.88 10.53 17.29
CA PRO A 230 -2.70 11.72 17.51
C PRO A 230 -2.08 12.71 18.51
N ALA A 231 -1.23 12.24 19.42
CA ALA A 231 -0.53 13.14 20.34
C ALA A 231 0.46 14.06 19.60
N ARG A 232 1.00 13.60 18.47
CA ARG A 232 1.88 14.38 17.61
C ARG A 232 1.12 15.13 16.51
N PHE A 233 0.05 14.54 16.00
CA PHE A 233 -0.73 15.05 14.88
C PHE A 233 -2.23 15.18 15.23
N PRO A 234 -2.67 16.26 15.89
CA PRO A 234 -4.06 16.39 16.37
C PRO A 234 -5.14 16.38 15.27
N LYS A 235 -4.75 16.55 13.99
CA LYS A 235 -5.69 16.59 12.85
C LYS A 235 -5.95 15.24 12.20
N VAL A 236 -5.23 14.18 12.58
CA VAL A 236 -5.43 12.85 11.99
C VAL A 236 -6.79 12.27 12.40
N ASN A 237 -7.41 11.55 11.48
CA ASN A 237 -8.64 10.81 11.76
C ASN A 237 -8.33 9.51 12.52
N VAL A 238 -8.16 9.63 13.84
CA VAL A 238 -7.82 8.50 14.73
C VAL A 238 -8.80 7.35 14.61
N ALA A 239 -10.10 7.65 14.59
CA ALA A 239 -11.14 6.61 14.51
C ALA A 239 -11.09 5.87 13.17
N GLY A 240 -10.90 6.61 12.07
CA GLY A 240 -10.79 6.02 10.73
C GLY A 240 -9.50 5.24 10.53
N GLY A 241 -8.35 5.78 10.96
CA GLY A 241 -7.05 5.10 10.87
C GLY A 241 -7.06 3.79 11.65
N ARG A 242 -7.56 3.80 12.89
CA ARG A 242 -7.69 2.61 13.72
C ARG A 242 -8.67 1.59 13.10
N ALA A 243 -9.84 2.04 12.65
CA ALA A 243 -10.83 1.16 12.02
C ALA A 243 -10.24 0.46 10.79
N PHE A 244 -9.47 1.19 9.95
CA PHE A 244 -8.82 0.59 8.78
C PHE A 244 -7.72 -0.41 9.17
N ALA A 245 -6.92 -0.08 10.18
CA ALA A 245 -5.89 -0.97 10.67
C ALA A 245 -6.48 -2.26 11.30
N ASP A 246 -7.56 -2.16 12.09
CA ASP A 246 -8.29 -3.30 12.66
C ASP A 246 -8.97 -4.14 11.58
N PHE A 247 -9.52 -3.50 10.54
CA PHE A 247 -10.10 -4.18 9.39
C PHE A 247 -9.06 -5.06 8.69
N LEU A 248 -7.87 -4.55 8.36
CA LEU A 248 -6.82 -5.29 7.65
C LEU A 248 -6.35 -6.54 8.41
N VAL A 249 -6.30 -6.51 9.75
CA VAL A 249 -5.88 -7.66 10.57
C VAL A 249 -7.04 -8.56 10.99
N SER A 250 -8.27 -8.27 10.59
CA SER A 250 -9.45 -9.08 10.93
C SER A 250 -9.41 -10.44 10.22
N LYS A 251 -9.96 -11.48 10.86
CA LYS A 251 -10.02 -12.84 10.30
C LYS A 251 -10.65 -12.89 8.91
N ALA A 252 -11.70 -12.11 8.69
CA ALA A 252 -12.41 -12.07 7.41
C ALA A 252 -11.53 -11.51 6.29
N VAL A 253 -10.78 -10.43 6.56
CA VAL A 253 -9.88 -9.81 5.59
C VAL A 253 -8.64 -10.67 5.37
N GLN A 254 -8.10 -11.30 6.41
CA GLN A 254 -6.97 -12.23 6.29
C GLN A 254 -7.33 -13.43 5.40
N GLN A 255 -8.56 -13.94 5.46
CA GLN A 255 -9.03 -14.97 4.54
C GLN A 255 -9.13 -14.45 3.10
N ARG A 256 -9.59 -13.21 2.89
CA ARG A 256 -9.62 -12.58 1.56
C ARG A 256 -8.21 -12.42 0.98
N ILE A 257 -7.26 -11.97 1.79
CA ILE A 257 -5.84 -11.86 1.40
C ILE A 257 -5.30 -13.22 0.94
N LYS A 258 -5.59 -14.29 1.69
CA LYS A 258 -5.18 -15.66 1.35
C LYS A 258 -5.73 -16.14 0.00
N GLU A 259 -6.93 -15.74 -0.35
CA GLU A 259 -7.62 -16.16 -1.58
C GLU A 259 -7.32 -15.25 -2.77
N PHE A 260 -6.82 -14.03 -2.50
CA PHE A 260 -6.58 -13.03 -3.52
C PHE A 260 -5.56 -13.50 -4.56
N GLY A 261 -5.96 -13.45 -5.81
CA GLY A 261 -5.14 -13.84 -6.97
C GLY A 261 -5.28 -15.31 -7.39
N ILE A 262 -5.79 -16.22 -6.55
CA ILE A 262 -5.88 -17.65 -6.88
C ILE A 262 -6.68 -17.89 -8.16
N ALA A 263 -7.86 -17.26 -8.29
CA ALA A 263 -8.72 -17.45 -9.46
C ALA A 263 -8.06 -16.95 -10.75
N THR A 264 -7.24 -15.90 -10.67
CA THR A 264 -6.65 -15.25 -11.85
C THR A 264 -5.27 -15.82 -12.21
N TYR A 265 -4.47 -16.19 -11.21
CA TYR A 265 -3.06 -16.52 -11.37
C TYR A 265 -2.73 -17.98 -10.98
N GLY A 266 -3.68 -18.70 -10.39
CA GLY A 266 -3.50 -20.09 -9.91
C GLY A 266 -2.76 -20.18 -8.58
N SER A 267 -2.41 -19.05 -7.96
CA SER A 267 -1.74 -18.96 -6.66
C SER A 267 -2.10 -17.64 -5.98
N PRO A 268 -2.03 -17.56 -4.63
CA PRO A 268 -2.24 -16.31 -3.93
C PRO A 268 -1.13 -15.30 -4.28
N LEU A 269 -1.47 -14.01 -4.33
CA LEU A 269 -0.49 -12.94 -4.50
C LEU A 269 0.10 -12.48 -3.17
N PHE A 270 -0.60 -12.72 -2.06
CA PHE A 270 -0.22 -12.38 -0.70
C PHE A 270 -0.56 -13.52 0.24
N PHE A 271 0.18 -13.59 1.34
CA PHE A 271 -0.02 -14.56 2.41
C PHE A 271 -0.37 -13.81 3.69
N PRO A 272 -1.45 -14.20 4.42
CA PRO A 272 -1.89 -13.52 5.63
C PRO A 272 -0.95 -13.79 6.80
N ASP A 273 -0.55 -12.73 7.55
CA ASP A 273 0.33 -12.83 8.70
C ASP A 273 -0.19 -12.12 9.96
N ALA A 274 -1.43 -11.66 9.98
CA ALA A 274 -1.96 -11.01 11.18
C ALA A 274 -1.90 -11.94 12.39
N GLY A 275 -1.28 -11.44 13.47
CA GLY A 275 -1.07 -12.23 14.70
C GLY A 275 0.12 -13.19 14.67
N VAL A 276 0.89 -13.22 13.58
CA VAL A 276 2.17 -13.95 13.51
C VAL A 276 3.26 -13.10 14.16
N PRO A 277 4.15 -13.67 15.00
CA PRO A 277 5.33 -12.95 15.46
C PRO A 277 6.19 -12.49 14.26
N GLU A 278 6.76 -11.29 14.33
CA GLU A 278 7.54 -10.73 13.21
C GLU A 278 8.73 -11.62 12.80
N ALA A 279 9.34 -12.31 13.76
CA ALA A 279 10.42 -13.25 13.51
C ALA A 279 10.01 -14.49 12.68
N ASP A 280 8.70 -14.79 12.63
CA ASP A 280 8.13 -15.96 11.95
C ASP A 280 7.35 -15.57 10.68
N ALA A 281 7.20 -14.28 10.41
CA ALA A 281 6.54 -13.79 9.21
C ALA A 281 7.28 -14.28 7.96
N GLY A 282 6.52 -14.78 6.97
CA GLY A 282 7.09 -15.28 5.72
C GLY A 282 7.76 -16.67 5.80
N ARG A 283 7.69 -17.39 6.92
CA ARG A 283 8.26 -18.74 7.08
C ARG A 283 7.27 -19.88 6.82
N ARG A 284 6.10 -19.58 6.26
CA ARG A 284 5.03 -20.58 6.04
C ARG A 284 4.90 -20.98 4.59
#